data_7dc1b761310b5aa20758cf0fcda49f3b
#
_entry.id   7dc1b761310b5aa20758cf0fcda49f3b
#
_cell.length_a   1.000
_cell.length_b   1.000
_cell.length_c   1.000
_cell.angle_alpha   90.00
_cell.angle_beta   90.00
_cell.angle_gamma   90.00
#
_symmetry.space_group_name_H-M   'P 1'
#
loop_
_entity.id
_entity.type
_entity.pdbx_description
1 polymer ?
#
loop_
_entity_poly.entity_id
_entity_poly.type
_entity_poly.pdbx_seq_one_letter_code
_entity_poly.pdbx_strand_id
1 'polypeptide(L)'
;MADRKIIAVVGATGAQGGGLVRAILADPAGGFAVRAITRDVSTEKAKALAKLGAELVAADIDDPASVERAFKGAYGAFCVTFFWDHFSPEKEKAQARIMAEAAKRAGVRHVIWSTLEDTRKWVPLSDGRMPTLMQKYKVPHFDAKGEADKVFAELGVPTTYLLTSFYWDNLIHFGMGPKKGADGRLAFTLPMGDRPLPGIAAEDIGRCAYGIFKRGPAMVGQTVGIAGEHLTGGQMAQSLTRVLGQEVRYNEVSPETYRGFGFPGADDLGNMFQFNRDFNEDFRRPRSLEGSRALNPRLQTFERWLEANRSRIPLG
;
A
#
# COMPACT_ATOMS: atom_id res chain seq x y z
N MET A 1 -6.33 -30.14 17.82
CA MET A 1 -6.14 -28.67 17.53
C MET A 1 -7.03 -28.35 16.36
N ALA A 2 -7.89 -27.31 16.47
CA ALA A 2 -8.72 -26.90 15.35
C ALA A 2 -7.84 -26.56 14.14
N ASP A 3 -8.23 -27.02 12.97
CA ASP A 3 -7.49 -26.78 11.72
C ASP A 3 -7.50 -25.26 11.40
N ARG A 4 -6.34 -24.62 11.50
CA ARG A 4 -6.23 -23.16 11.28
C ARG A 4 -6.44 -22.84 9.81
N LYS A 5 -7.19 -21.80 9.52
CA LYS A 5 -7.40 -21.28 8.16
C LYS A 5 -6.11 -20.65 7.62
N ILE A 6 -5.55 -21.19 6.55
CA ILE A 6 -4.32 -20.67 5.93
C ILE A 6 -4.62 -19.39 5.17
N ILE A 7 -3.86 -18.33 5.47
CA ILE A 7 -3.82 -17.08 4.68
C ILE A 7 -2.52 -17.07 3.87
N ALA A 8 -2.65 -17.12 2.56
CA ALA A 8 -1.55 -16.99 1.61
C ALA A 8 -1.24 -15.49 1.40
N VAL A 9 -0.02 -15.06 1.70
CA VAL A 9 0.36 -13.65 1.67
C VAL A 9 1.39 -13.42 0.59
N VAL A 10 0.98 -12.81 -0.53
CA VAL A 10 1.89 -12.37 -1.60
C VAL A 10 2.69 -11.17 -1.11
N GLY A 11 3.97 -11.10 -1.50
CA GLY A 11 4.85 -10.02 -1.04
C GLY A 11 5.11 -10.03 0.46
N ALA A 12 5.19 -11.22 1.06
CA ALA A 12 5.31 -11.42 2.51
C ALA A 12 6.53 -10.74 3.15
N THR A 13 7.60 -10.53 2.40
CA THR A 13 8.82 -9.82 2.85
C THR A 13 8.76 -8.31 2.60
N GLY A 14 7.69 -7.82 1.96
CA GLY A 14 7.47 -6.41 1.62
C GLY A 14 6.74 -5.63 2.71
N ALA A 15 6.46 -4.36 2.41
CA ALA A 15 5.89 -3.40 3.34
C ALA A 15 4.52 -3.84 3.89
N GLN A 16 3.57 -4.13 3.01
CA GLN A 16 2.20 -4.51 3.39
C GLN A 16 2.13 -5.96 3.89
N GLY A 17 2.61 -6.92 3.05
CA GLY A 17 2.54 -8.35 3.34
C GLY A 17 3.26 -8.73 4.63
N GLY A 18 4.42 -8.13 4.89
CA GLY A 18 5.19 -8.36 6.13
C GLY A 18 4.40 -7.97 7.39
N GLY A 19 3.68 -6.85 7.35
CA GLY A 19 2.81 -6.44 8.44
C GLY A 19 1.67 -7.43 8.68
N LEU A 20 1.06 -7.96 7.62
CA LEU A 20 0.01 -8.97 7.73
C LEU A 20 0.55 -10.29 8.31
N VAL A 21 1.71 -10.77 7.83
CA VAL A 21 2.34 -11.99 8.36
C VAL A 21 2.57 -11.86 9.86
N ARG A 22 3.20 -10.75 10.30
CA ARG A 22 3.44 -10.51 11.73
C ARG A 22 2.16 -10.37 12.54
N ALA A 23 1.12 -9.74 11.98
CA ALA A 23 -0.17 -9.60 12.66
C ALA A 23 -0.85 -10.95 12.92
N ILE A 24 -0.84 -11.86 11.94
CA ILE A 24 -1.38 -13.21 12.08
C ILE A 24 -0.58 -14.01 13.14
N LEU A 25 0.75 -13.98 13.05
CA LEU A 25 1.62 -14.73 13.96
C LEU A 25 1.57 -14.22 15.40
N ALA A 26 1.29 -12.94 15.60
CA ALA A 26 1.12 -12.32 16.92
C ALA A 26 -0.21 -12.67 17.61
N ASP A 27 -1.16 -13.31 16.90
CA ASP A 27 -2.46 -13.74 17.44
C ASP A 27 -2.68 -15.25 17.24
N PRO A 28 -2.01 -16.11 18.03
CA PRO A 28 -2.10 -17.57 17.88
C PRO A 28 -3.51 -18.12 18.15
N ALA A 29 -4.37 -17.35 18.84
CA ALA A 29 -5.77 -17.69 19.09
C ALA A 29 -6.71 -17.21 17.96
N GLY A 30 -6.21 -16.45 16.99
CA GLY A 30 -7.01 -15.84 15.92
C GLY A 30 -7.57 -16.82 14.88
N GLY A 31 -7.21 -18.11 14.96
CA GLY A 31 -7.74 -19.16 14.08
C GLY A 31 -7.11 -19.20 12.70
N PHE A 32 -6.04 -18.44 12.46
CA PHE A 32 -5.33 -18.38 11.18
C PHE A 32 -3.90 -18.94 11.30
N ALA A 33 -3.42 -19.51 10.19
CA ALA A 33 -2.02 -19.79 9.93
C ALA A 33 -1.60 -18.96 8.71
N VAL A 34 -0.30 -18.68 8.57
CA VAL A 34 0.19 -17.86 7.46
C VAL A 34 1.11 -18.68 6.56
N ARG A 35 0.86 -18.59 5.27
CA ARG A 35 1.75 -18.99 4.20
C ARG A 35 2.35 -17.73 3.58
N ALA A 36 3.63 -17.51 3.87
CA ALA A 36 4.38 -16.35 3.40
C ALA A 36 4.98 -16.65 2.02
N ILE A 37 4.49 -15.95 1.00
CA ILE A 37 4.90 -16.13 -0.40
C ILE A 37 5.93 -15.07 -0.75
N THR A 38 7.08 -15.52 -1.26
CA THR A 38 8.19 -14.68 -1.72
C THR A 38 8.89 -15.33 -2.92
N ARG A 39 9.54 -14.54 -3.77
CA ARG A 39 10.36 -15.06 -4.89
C ARG A 39 11.55 -15.89 -4.40
N ASP A 40 12.17 -15.46 -3.30
CA ASP A 40 13.33 -16.13 -2.72
C ASP A 40 13.14 -16.35 -1.22
N VAL A 41 13.02 -17.64 -0.83
CA VAL A 41 12.87 -18.08 0.56
C VAL A 41 14.19 -18.12 1.33
N SER A 42 15.33 -17.97 0.64
CA SER A 42 16.66 -17.99 1.26
C SER A 42 17.08 -16.66 1.89
N THR A 43 16.36 -15.58 1.59
CA THR A 43 16.67 -14.25 2.13
C THR A 43 16.53 -14.18 3.65
N GLU A 44 17.33 -13.34 4.29
CA GLU A 44 17.24 -13.15 5.76
C GLU A 44 15.85 -12.66 6.20
N LYS A 45 15.18 -11.83 5.38
CA LYS A 45 13.80 -11.39 5.64
C LYS A 45 12.82 -12.58 5.63
N ALA A 46 12.95 -13.49 4.68
CA ALA A 46 12.10 -14.69 4.61
C ALA A 46 12.39 -15.64 5.80
N LYS A 47 13.67 -15.92 6.08
CA LYS A 47 14.07 -16.74 7.22
C LYS A 47 13.58 -16.18 8.56
N ALA A 48 13.57 -14.85 8.72
CA ALA A 48 13.03 -14.21 9.91
C ALA A 48 11.52 -14.51 10.08
N LEU A 49 10.75 -14.52 9.00
CA LEU A 49 9.32 -14.89 9.06
C LEU A 49 9.13 -16.38 9.40
N ALA A 50 9.98 -17.27 8.87
CA ALA A 50 9.95 -18.69 9.23
C ALA A 50 10.24 -18.91 10.73
N LYS A 51 11.23 -18.22 11.29
CA LYS A 51 11.54 -18.26 12.73
C LYS A 51 10.36 -17.81 13.60
N LEU A 52 9.48 -16.96 13.08
CA LEU A 52 8.24 -16.56 13.76
C LEU A 52 7.10 -17.57 13.59
N GLY A 53 7.27 -18.61 12.76
CA GLY A 53 6.28 -19.67 12.55
C GLY A 53 5.50 -19.57 11.22
N ALA A 54 5.92 -18.76 10.26
CA ALA A 54 5.32 -18.74 8.93
C ALA A 54 5.77 -19.96 8.09
N GLU A 55 4.83 -20.55 7.35
CA GLU A 55 5.15 -21.45 6.24
C GLU A 55 5.72 -20.60 5.09
N LEU A 56 6.95 -20.88 4.63
CA LEU A 56 7.52 -20.20 3.46
C LEU A 56 7.23 -20.96 2.19
N VAL A 57 6.78 -20.25 1.15
CA VAL A 57 6.57 -20.80 -0.18
C VAL A 57 7.20 -19.87 -1.22
N ALA A 58 8.05 -20.46 -2.09
CA ALA A 58 8.61 -19.75 -3.23
C ALA A 58 7.57 -19.67 -4.36
N ALA A 59 7.24 -18.46 -4.79
CA ALA A 59 6.44 -18.23 -5.99
C ALA A 59 6.74 -16.87 -6.60
N ASP A 60 6.62 -16.79 -7.92
CA ASP A 60 6.71 -15.57 -8.71
C ASP A 60 5.34 -15.23 -9.27
N ILE A 61 4.89 -14.00 -9.08
CA ILE A 61 3.59 -13.52 -9.62
C ILE A 61 3.59 -13.35 -11.14
N ASP A 62 4.74 -13.51 -11.79
CA ASP A 62 4.88 -13.63 -13.25
C ASP A 62 4.77 -15.10 -13.73
N ASP A 63 4.76 -16.10 -12.80
CA ASP A 63 4.57 -17.52 -13.11
C ASP A 63 3.22 -18.04 -12.56
N PRO A 64 2.19 -18.18 -13.41
CA PRO A 64 0.84 -18.62 -13.00
C PRO A 64 0.86 -19.96 -12.25
N ALA A 65 1.71 -20.91 -12.67
CA ALA A 65 1.75 -22.24 -12.06
C ALA A 65 2.33 -22.19 -10.63
N SER A 66 3.31 -21.32 -10.39
CA SER A 66 3.86 -21.13 -9.04
C SER A 66 2.85 -20.50 -8.08
N VAL A 67 2.10 -19.49 -8.54
CA VAL A 67 1.06 -18.83 -7.74
C VAL A 67 -0.08 -19.80 -7.42
N GLU A 68 -0.53 -20.61 -8.39
CA GLU A 68 -1.57 -21.62 -8.17
C GLU A 68 -1.15 -22.65 -7.10
N ARG A 69 0.07 -23.16 -7.20
CA ARG A 69 0.63 -24.06 -6.17
C ARG A 69 0.67 -23.40 -4.79
N ALA A 70 1.06 -22.12 -4.74
CA ALA A 70 1.16 -21.38 -3.49
C ALA A 70 -0.21 -21.11 -2.85
N PHE A 71 -1.29 -20.98 -3.64
CA PHE A 71 -2.64 -20.76 -3.13
C PHE A 71 -3.40 -22.06 -2.79
N LYS A 72 -2.90 -23.21 -3.24
CA LYS A 72 -3.57 -24.51 -2.99
C LYS A 72 -3.83 -24.74 -1.51
N GLY A 73 -5.09 -24.98 -1.15
CA GLY A 73 -5.53 -25.23 0.23
C GLY A 73 -5.58 -23.97 1.13
N ALA A 74 -5.31 -22.78 0.59
CA ALA A 74 -5.49 -21.55 1.35
C ALA A 74 -6.98 -21.21 1.48
N TYR A 75 -7.37 -20.78 2.68
CA TYR A 75 -8.69 -20.19 2.93
C TYR A 75 -8.80 -18.77 2.37
N GLY A 76 -7.75 -17.97 2.59
CA GLY A 76 -7.69 -16.59 2.13
C GLY A 76 -6.36 -16.27 1.45
N ALA A 77 -6.36 -15.21 0.64
CA ALA A 77 -5.15 -14.70 0.01
C ALA A 77 -5.08 -13.17 0.11
N PHE A 78 -3.90 -12.65 0.44
CA PHE A 78 -3.58 -11.24 0.31
C PHE A 78 -2.79 -11.05 -0.97
N CYS A 79 -3.36 -10.31 -1.91
CA CYS A 79 -2.82 -10.06 -3.24
C CYS A 79 -2.35 -8.62 -3.34
N VAL A 80 -1.09 -8.43 -3.72
CA VAL A 80 -0.46 -7.12 -3.93
C VAL A 80 0.56 -7.21 -5.04
N THR A 81 0.63 -6.18 -5.86
CA THR A 81 1.64 -5.98 -6.91
C THR A 81 2.55 -4.82 -6.52
N PHE A 82 3.70 -4.70 -7.17
CA PHE A 82 4.66 -3.65 -6.90
C PHE A 82 5.04 -2.90 -8.19
N PHE A 83 4.24 -1.90 -8.54
CA PHE A 83 4.38 -1.11 -9.78
C PHE A 83 5.78 -0.55 -10.00
N TRP A 84 6.44 -0.08 -8.94
CA TRP A 84 7.76 0.57 -8.99
C TRP A 84 8.93 -0.36 -9.33
N ASP A 85 8.69 -1.67 -9.43
CA ASP A 85 9.69 -2.66 -9.88
C ASP A 85 9.80 -2.68 -11.42
N HIS A 86 8.74 -2.27 -12.13
CA HIS A 86 8.66 -2.40 -13.58
C HIS A 86 8.06 -1.19 -14.31
N PHE A 87 7.41 -0.25 -13.63
CA PHE A 87 6.77 0.95 -14.19
C PHE A 87 5.80 0.67 -15.37
N SER A 88 5.14 -0.47 -15.37
CA SER A 88 4.27 -0.91 -16.46
C SER A 88 2.85 -1.19 -15.97
N PRO A 89 1.85 -0.37 -16.34
CA PRO A 89 0.45 -0.63 -16.05
C PRO A 89 -0.04 -1.97 -16.60
N GLU A 90 0.45 -2.38 -17.77
CA GLU A 90 0.06 -3.65 -18.39
C GLU A 90 0.58 -4.86 -17.58
N LYS A 91 1.82 -4.77 -17.08
CA LYS A 91 2.40 -5.80 -16.21
C LYS A 91 1.65 -5.86 -14.87
N GLU A 92 1.34 -4.71 -14.29
CA GLU A 92 0.53 -4.61 -13.06
C GLU A 92 -0.81 -5.36 -13.20
N LYS A 93 -1.53 -5.13 -14.30
CA LYS A 93 -2.80 -5.80 -14.60
C LYS A 93 -2.62 -7.30 -14.89
N ALA A 94 -1.54 -7.69 -15.59
CA ALA A 94 -1.25 -9.09 -15.87
C ALA A 94 -0.97 -9.88 -14.59
N GLN A 95 -0.18 -9.32 -13.67
CA GLN A 95 0.11 -9.92 -12.37
C GLN A 95 -1.16 -10.04 -11.51
N ALA A 96 -2.01 -9.02 -11.49
CA ALA A 96 -3.30 -9.07 -10.82
C ALA A 96 -4.20 -10.19 -11.38
N ARG A 97 -4.24 -10.36 -12.70
CA ARG A 97 -4.99 -11.43 -13.38
C ARG A 97 -4.48 -12.81 -12.97
N ILE A 98 -3.15 -13.01 -12.96
CA ILE A 98 -2.54 -14.29 -12.53
C ILE A 98 -2.99 -14.65 -11.12
N MET A 99 -2.92 -13.68 -10.18
CA MET A 99 -3.35 -13.92 -8.79
C MET A 99 -4.85 -14.20 -8.68
N ALA A 100 -5.68 -13.46 -9.41
CA ALA A 100 -7.13 -13.67 -9.39
C ALA A 100 -7.53 -15.05 -9.96
N GLU A 101 -6.93 -15.46 -11.09
CA GLU A 101 -7.15 -16.78 -11.69
C GLU A 101 -6.67 -17.91 -10.78
N ALA A 102 -5.48 -17.76 -10.16
CA ALA A 102 -4.96 -18.73 -9.21
C ALA A 102 -5.86 -18.85 -7.98
N ALA A 103 -6.38 -17.73 -7.45
CA ALA A 103 -7.31 -17.74 -6.33
C ALA A 103 -8.63 -18.45 -6.69
N LYS A 104 -9.16 -18.21 -7.89
CA LYS A 104 -10.34 -18.90 -8.39
C LYS A 104 -10.11 -20.40 -8.50
N ARG A 105 -9.02 -20.84 -9.16
CA ARG A 105 -8.68 -22.26 -9.35
C ARG A 105 -8.42 -22.98 -8.03
N ALA A 106 -7.79 -22.31 -7.08
CA ALA A 106 -7.52 -22.85 -5.73
C ALA A 106 -8.76 -22.85 -4.81
N GLY A 107 -9.88 -22.27 -5.22
CA GLY A 107 -11.09 -22.15 -4.42
C GLY A 107 -10.93 -21.27 -3.19
N VAL A 108 -10.10 -20.23 -3.28
CA VAL A 108 -9.87 -19.28 -2.18
C VAL A 108 -11.19 -18.59 -1.82
N ARG A 109 -11.54 -18.58 -0.53
CA ARG A 109 -12.83 -18.12 -0.01
C ARG A 109 -12.87 -16.64 0.36
N HIS A 110 -11.72 -15.99 0.46
CA HIS A 110 -11.61 -14.56 0.75
C HIS A 110 -10.27 -14.03 0.24
N VAL A 111 -10.32 -13.18 -0.76
CA VAL A 111 -9.15 -12.43 -1.26
C VAL A 111 -9.21 -11.00 -0.71
N ILE A 112 -8.08 -10.47 -0.26
CA ILE A 112 -7.89 -9.03 -0.11
C ILE A 112 -6.97 -8.59 -1.25
N TRP A 113 -7.48 -7.77 -2.13
CA TRP A 113 -6.73 -7.13 -3.21
C TRP A 113 -6.33 -5.72 -2.79
N SER A 114 -5.02 -5.46 -2.66
CA SER A 114 -4.48 -4.12 -2.38
C SER A 114 -4.53 -3.29 -3.65
N THR A 115 -5.45 -2.34 -3.69
CA THR A 115 -5.79 -1.54 -4.86
C THR A 115 -5.75 -0.04 -4.59
N LEU A 116 -6.06 0.73 -5.63
CA LEU A 116 -6.19 2.19 -5.63
C LEU A 116 -7.29 2.59 -6.62
N GLU A 117 -7.67 3.86 -6.61
CA GLU A 117 -8.70 4.40 -7.49
C GLU A 117 -8.24 4.44 -8.96
N ASP A 118 -9.15 4.20 -9.91
CA ASP A 118 -8.98 4.63 -11.29
C ASP A 118 -9.30 6.13 -11.38
N THR A 119 -8.25 6.94 -11.40
CA THR A 119 -8.35 8.41 -11.30
C THR A 119 -9.04 9.05 -12.51
N ARG A 120 -9.13 8.33 -13.65
CA ARG A 120 -9.81 8.79 -14.87
C ARG A 120 -11.33 8.95 -14.69
N LYS A 121 -11.89 8.41 -13.61
CA LYS A 121 -13.29 8.67 -13.22
C LYS A 121 -13.52 10.11 -12.79
N TRP A 122 -12.49 10.80 -12.30
CA TRP A 122 -12.51 12.22 -11.88
C TRP A 122 -11.81 13.12 -12.88
N VAL A 123 -10.74 12.62 -13.51
CA VAL A 123 -9.92 13.35 -14.47
C VAL A 123 -9.90 12.58 -15.79
N PRO A 124 -10.94 12.70 -16.64
CA PRO A 124 -10.96 12.04 -17.95
C PRO A 124 -9.73 12.38 -18.79
N LEU A 125 -9.37 11.52 -19.75
CA LEU A 125 -8.19 11.75 -20.59
C LEU A 125 -8.24 13.07 -21.36
N SER A 126 -9.43 13.56 -21.67
CA SER A 126 -9.65 14.87 -22.31
C SER A 126 -9.43 16.06 -21.38
N ASP A 127 -9.33 15.87 -20.09
CA ASP A 127 -9.11 16.93 -19.10
C ASP A 127 -7.63 17.35 -19.08
N GLY A 128 -7.36 18.58 -19.55
CA GLY A 128 -6.01 19.14 -19.63
C GLY A 128 -5.40 19.62 -18.31
N ARG A 129 -6.17 19.62 -17.19
CA ARG A 129 -5.65 20.06 -15.88
C ARG A 129 -4.53 19.17 -15.35
N MET A 130 -4.48 17.93 -15.79
CA MET A 130 -3.45 16.95 -15.43
C MET A 130 -2.93 16.30 -16.73
N PRO A 131 -1.62 16.21 -16.95
CA PRO A 131 -1.08 15.57 -18.13
C PRO A 131 -1.49 14.10 -18.20
N THR A 132 -1.74 13.64 -19.43
CA THR A 132 -1.96 12.22 -19.70
C THR A 132 -0.60 11.55 -19.88
N LEU A 133 -0.35 10.52 -19.08
CA LEU A 133 0.89 9.74 -19.12
C LEU A 133 0.68 8.45 -19.92
N MET A 134 1.74 7.98 -20.58
CA MET A 134 1.69 6.72 -21.36
C MET A 134 0.47 6.66 -22.30
N GLN A 135 0.02 7.81 -22.80
CA GLN A 135 -1.11 8.03 -23.74
C GLN A 135 -2.51 7.67 -23.19
N LYS A 136 -2.65 7.00 -22.07
CA LYS A 136 -3.95 6.48 -21.59
C LYS A 136 -4.16 6.45 -20.08
N TYR A 137 -3.22 7.01 -19.29
CA TYR A 137 -3.32 7.06 -17.84
C TYR A 137 -3.20 8.50 -17.33
N LYS A 138 -3.89 8.79 -16.25
CA LYS A 138 -3.69 10.02 -15.47
C LYS A 138 -2.70 9.78 -14.35
N VAL A 139 -2.90 8.73 -13.57
CA VAL A 139 -1.99 8.25 -12.53
C VAL A 139 -1.72 6.76 -12.80
N PRO A 140 -0.69 6.41 -13.59
CA PRO A 140 -0.46 5.06 -14.09
C PRO A 140 -0.55 3.96 -13.03
N HIS A 141 0.11 4.13 -11.87
CA HIS A 141 0.09 3.11 -10.82
C HIS A 141 -1.26 3.00 -10.08
N PHE A 142 -2.06 4.07 -10.03
CA PHE A 142 -3.44 4.03 -9.50
C PHE A 142 -4.39 3.40 -10.52
N ASP A 143 -4.39 3.95 -11.72
CA ASP A 143 -5.32 3.58 -12.78
C ASP A 143 -5.19 2.09 -13.15
N ALA A 144 -3.97 1.55 -13.17
CA ALA A 144 -3.73 0.13 -13.43
C ALA A 144 -4.33 -0.77 -12.35
N LYS A 145 -4.20 -0.40 -11.07
CA LYS A 145 -4.82 -1.16 -9.96
C LYS A 145 -6.34 -1.06 -10.01
N GLY A 146 -6.89 0.14 -10.23
CA GLY A 146 -8.33 0.35 -10.35
C GLY A 146 -8.94 -0.36 -11.58
N GLU A 147 -8.21 -0.51 -12.68
CA GLU A 147 -8.61 -1.38 -13.81
C GLU A 147 -8.61 -2.85 -13.42
N ALA A 148 -7.60 -3.29 -12.66
CA ALA A 148 -7.45 -4.67 -12.25
C ALA A 148 -8.55 -5.13 -11.28
N ASP A 149 -9.24 -4.23 -10.56
CA ASP A 149 -10.40 -4.56 -9.73
C ASP A 149 -11.46 -5.35 -10.50
N LYS A 150 -11.67 -5.00 -11.77
CA LYS A 150 -12.64 -5.65 -12.65
C LYS A 150 -12.31 -7.13 -12.87
N VAL A 151 -11.04 -7.49 -12.90
CA VAL A 151 -10.59 -8.87 -13.14
C VAL A 151 -11.07 -9.79 -12.02
N PHE A 152 -10.93 -9.37 -10.76
CA PHE A 152 -11.41 -10.14 -9.61
C PHE A 152 -12.94 -10.28 -9.63
N ALA A 153 -13.66 -9.21 -9.98
CA ALA A 153 -15.12 -9.21 -10.06
C ALA A 153 -15.62 -10.11 -11.19
N GLU A 154 -15.08 -9.99 -12.41
CA GLU A 154 -15.47 -10.78 -13.60
C GLU A 154 -15.20 -12.28 -13.41
N LEU A 155 -14.12 -12.62 -12.72
CA LEU A 155 -13.79 -14.01 -12.38
C LEU A 155 -14.66 -14.55 -11.23
N GLY A 156 -15.44 -13.70 -10.55
CA GLY A 156 -16.25 -14.10 -9.40
C GLY A 156 -15.40 -14.51 -8.18
N VAL A 157 -14.22 -13.93 -8.03
CA VAL A 157 -13.34 -14.18 -6.86
C VAL A 157 -13.89 -13.43 -5.66
N PRO A 158 -14.12 -14.09 -4.50
CA PRO A 158 -14.63 -13.43 -3.29
C PRO A 158 -13.64 -12.42 -2.75
N THR A 159 -13.73 -11.13 -3.14
CA THR A 159 -12.69 -10.13 -2.95
C THR A 159 -13.15 -8.96 -2.08
N THR A 160 -12.30 -8.54 -1.14
CA THR A 160 -12.32 -7.22 -0.50
C THR A 160 -11.28 -6.34 -1.19
N TYR A 161 -11.69 -5.16 -1.64
CA TYR A 161 -10.83 -4.17 -2.29
C TYR A 161 -10.27 -3.22 -1.24
N LEU A 162 -8.95 -3.31 -0.97
CA LEU A 162 -8.28 -2.52 0.06
C LEU A 162 -7.59 -1.30 -0.55
N LEU A 163 -8.19 -0.12 -0.38
CA LEU A 163 -7.61 1.16 -0.79
C LEU A 163 -6.61 1.63 0.27
N THR A 164 -5.32 1.62 -0.09
CA THR A 164 -4.27 2.14 0.78
C THR A 164 -4.15 3.68 0.67
N SER A 165 -3.32 4.28 1.50
CA SER A 165 -3.01 5.70 1.51
C SER A 165 -1.50 5.92 1.40
N PHE A 166 -1.01 7.16 1.51
CA PHE A 166 0.42 7.46 1.47
C PHE A 166 1.18 6.71 2.59
N TYR A 167 2.23 5.97 2.23
CA TYR A 167 3.03 5.25 3.23
C TYR A 167 4.04 6.19 3.88
N TRP A 168 3.99 6.33 5.19
CA TRP A 168 5.02 7.11 5.91
C TRP A 168 6.41 6.50 5.75
N ASP A 169 6.49 5.19 5.48
CA ASP A 169 7.72 4.47 5.20
C ASP A 169 8.44 4.96 3.93
N ASN A 170 7.75 5.71 3.06
CA ASN A 170 8.36 6.38 1.90
C ASN A 170 9.37 7.47 2.32
N LEU A 171 9.24 8.01 3.55
CA LEU A 171 10.22 8.94 4.10
C LEU A 171 11.57 8.26 4.33
N ILE A 172 11.60 6.93 4.48
CA ILE A 172 12.81 6.14 4.70
C ILE A 172 13.35 5.58 3.39
N HIS A 173 12.46 4.96 2.58
CA HIS A 173 12.88 4.08 1.48
C HIS A 173 12.85 4.74 0.10
N PHE A 174 12.02 5.77 -0.10
CA PHE A 174 11.82 6.40 -1.41
C PHE A 174 12.36 7.83 -1.49
N GLY A 175 13.23 8.22 -0.54
CA GLY A 175 13.85 9.54 -0.56
C GLY A 175 12.88 10.71 -0.39
N MET A 176 11.67 10.45 0.15
CA MET A 176 10.66 11.47 0.42
C MET A 176 10.81 12.12 1.80
N GLY A 177 11.84 11.75 2.56
CA GLY A 177 12.19 12.35 3.84
C GLY A 177 12.72 13.78 3.69
N PRO A 178 12.92 14.49 4.82
CA PRO A 178 13.46 15.84 4.82
C PRO A 178 14.85 15.88 4.19
N LYS A 179 15.09 16.88 3.33
CA LYS A 179 16.38 17.10 2.67
C LYS A 179 16.91 18.49 3.01
N LYS A 180 18.23 18.61 3.09
CA LYS A 180 18.88 19.92 3.24
C LYS A 180 18.73 20.73 1.96
N GLY A 181 18.20 21.93 2.10
CA GLY A 181 18.25 22.96 1.04
C GLY A 181 19.63 23.60 0.91
N ALA A 182 19.77 24.48 -0.07
CA ALA A 182 21.00 25.26 -0.29
C ALA A 182 21.38 26.13 0.92
N ASP A 183 20.40 26.50 1.74
CA ASP A 183 20.57 27.27 2.99
C ASP A 183 20.96 26.38 4.20
N GLY A 184 21.16 25.07 3.98
CA GLY A 184 21.51 24.09 5.02
C GLY A 184 20.35 23.67 5.92
N ARG A 185 19.13 24.18 5.72
CA ARG A 185 17.94 23.87 6.51
C ARG A 185 17.22 22.67 5.94
N LEU A 186 16.61 21.87 6.83
CA LEU A 186 15.79 20.74 6.38
C LEU A 186 14.44 21.22 5.82
N ALA A 187 14.08 20.67 4.67
CA ALA A 187 12.79 20.90 4.01
C ALA A 187 12.10 19.58 3.70
N PHE A 188 10.82 19.48 4.03
CA PHE A 188 9.93 18.40 3.65
C PHE A 188 9.06 18.87 2.48
N THR A 189 9.21 18.24 1.32
CA THR A 189 8.64 18.72 0.06
C THR A 189 7.47 17.84 -0.40
N LEU A 190 6.28 18.41 -0.53
CA LEU A 190 5.11 17.78 -1.16
C LEU A 190 4.32 18.81 -1.98
N PRO A 191 3.68 18.41 -3.09
CA PRO A 191 2.83 19.29 -3.90
C PRO A 191 1.35 19.20 -3.46
N MET A 192 1.09 19.35 -2.14
CA MET A 192 -0.24 19.16 -1.55
C MET A 192 -0.91 20.47 -1.12
N GLY A 193 -0.21 21.61 -1.16
CA GLY A 193 -0.72 22.85 -0.60
C GLY A 193 -1.04 22.67 0.89
N ASP A 194 -2.20 23.19 1.26
CA ASP A 194 -2.79 23.07 2.59
C ASP A 194 -3.73 21.84 2.75
N ARG A 195 -3.81 20.99 1.71
CA ARG A 195 -4.72 19.84 1.72
C ARG A 195 -4.15 18.68 2.54
N PRO A 196 -4.97 18.09 3.44
CA PRO A 196 -4.51 16.96 4.23
C PRO A 196 -4.38 15.70 3.36
N LEU A 197 -3.24 15.03 3.50
CA LEU A 197 -2.93 13.76 2.84
C LEU A 197 -3.23 12.60 3.80
N PRO A 198 -4.10 11.66 3.44
CA PRO A 198 -4.22 10.41 4.16
C PRO A 198 -2.90 9.65 4.14
N GLY A 199 -2.37 9.30 5.30
CA GLY A 199 -1.11 8.55 5.43
C GLY A 199 -1.23 7.43 6.46
N ILE A 200 -0.37 6.42 6.34
CA ILE A 200 -0.38 5.24 7.20
C ILE A 200 1.02 4.64 7.31
N ALA A 201 1.34 4.04 8.48
CA ALA A 201 2.49 3.15 8.61
C ALA A 201 2.27 1.87 7.79
N ALA A 202 3.26 1.43 7.01
CA ALA A 202 3.13 0.23 6.17
C ALA A 202 2.78 -1.04 6.99
N GLU A 203 3.29 -1.15 8.20
CA GLU A 203 2.94 -2.22 9.15
C GLU A 203 1.44 -2.25 9.48
N ASP A 204 0.81 -1.09 9.59
CA ASP A 204 -0.61 -0.98 9.94
C ASP A 204 -1.54 -1.35 8.79
N ILE A 205 -1.07 -1.28 7.54
CA ILE A 205 -1.81 -1.82 6.38
C ILE A 205 -2.05 -3.31 6.58
N GLY A 206 -0.99 -4.05 6.93
CA GLY A 206 -1.09 -5.48 7.21
C GLY A 206 -1.99 -5.80 8.41
N ARG A 207 -1.94 -4.99 9.46
CA ARG A 207 -2.82 -5.13 10.64
C ARG A 207 -4.29 -4.88 10.28
N CYS A 208 -4.58 -3.88 9.46
CA CYS A 208 -5.93 -3.63 8.94
C CYS A 208 -6.40 -4.80 8.06
N ALA A 209 -5.55 -5.33 7.17
CA ALA A 209 -5.86 -6.51 6.37
C ALA A 209 -6.17 -7.73 7.26
N TYR A 210 -5.43 -7.90 8.35
CA TYR A 210 -5.74 -8.94 9.36
C TYR A 210 -7.12 -8.71 9.99
N GLY A 211 -7.47 -7.48 10.36
CA GLY A 211 -8.80 -7.11 10.85
C GLY A 211 -9.92 -7.44 9.85
N ILE A 212 -9.67 -7.27 8.54
CA ILE A 212 -10.60 -7.66 7.48
C ILE A 212 -10.79 -9.19 7.47
N PHE A 213 -9.72 -9.99 7.49
CA PHE A 213 -9.83 -11.46 7.57
C PHE A 213 -10.58 -11.93 8.82
N LYS A 214 -10.38 -11.27 9.96
CA LYS A 214 -11.12 -11.59 11.21
C LYS A 214 -12.63 -11.31 11.10
N ARG A 215 -13.05 -10.28 10.36
CA ARG A 215 -14.47 -10.01 10.09
C ARG A 215 -15.07 -11.01 9.08
N GLY A 216 -14.22 -11.67 8.32
CA GLY A 216 -14.60 -12.79 7.44
C GLY A 216 -15.50 -12.41 6.27
N PRO A 217 -16.49 -13.27 5.93
CA PRO A 217 -17.28 -13.14 4.70
C PRO A 217 -18.05 -11.82 4.56
N ALA A 218 -18.39 -11.15 5.66
CA ALA A 218 -19.08 -9.85 5.63
C ALA A 218 -18.28 -8.75 4.90
N MET A 219 -16.97 -8.94 4.74
CA MET A 219 -16.11 -8.00 4.05
C MET A 219 -15.98 -8.28 2.55
N VAL A 220 -16.43 -9.44 2.07
CA VAL A 220 -16.39 -9.78 0.64
C VAL A 220 -17.30 -8.85 -0.15
N GLY A 221 -16.80 -8.35 -1.28
CA GLY A 221 -17.47 -7.36 -2.12
C GLY A 221 -17.35 -5.92 -1.62
N GLN A 222 -16.76 -5.70 -0.45
CA GLN A 222 -16.59 -4.36 0.10
C GLN A 222 -15.32 -3.69 -0.42
N THR A 223 -15.40 -2.35 -0.63
CA THR A 223 -14.23 -1.49 -0.80
C THR A 223 -13.94 -0.82 0.54
N VAL A 224 -12.73 -1.01 1.05
CA VAL A 224 -12.30 -0.56 2.38
C VAL A 224 -11.08 0.33 2.23
N GLY A 225 -11.25 1.61 2.49
CA GLY A 225 -10.12 2.55 2.53
C GLY A 225 -9.55 2.67 3.94
N ILE A 226 -8.22 2.75 4.03
CA ILE A 226 -7.51 2.84 5.30
C ILE A 226 -6.53 3.99 5.34
N ALA A 227 -6.44 4.64 6.51
CA ALA A 227 -5.43 5.65 6.84
C ALA A 227 -5.14 5.65 8.34
N GLY A 228 -3.94 6.01 8.73
CA GLY A 228 -3.54 6.27 10.12
C GLY A 228 -3.96 7.66 10.57
N GLU A 229 -3.67 8.66 9.75
CA GLU A 229 -4.07 10.07 9.94
C GLU A 229 -4.25 10.77 8.60
N HIS A 230 -4.91 11.94 8.64
CA HIS A 230 -5.02 12.89 7.54
C HIS A 230 -4.28 14.17 7.94
N LEU A 231 -3.07 14.38 7.43
CA LEU A 231 -2.20 15.48 7.82
C LEU A 231 -1.85 16.37 6.63
N THR A 232 -1.84 17.67 6.84
CA THR A 232 -1.23 18.60 5.87
C THR A 232 0.29 18.47 5.85
N GLY A 233 0.93 18.90 4.75
CA GLY A 233 2.40 18.94 4.68
C GLY A 233 3.01 19.77 5.83
N GLY A 234 2.37 20.88 6.22
CA GLY A 234 2.78 21.69 7.35
C GLY A 234 2.71 20.93 8.70
N GLN A 235 1.63 20.18 8.94
CA GLN A 235 1.51 19.36 10.14
C GLN A 235 2.53 18.22 10.18
N MET A 236 2.82 17.59 9.04
CA MET A 236 3.88 16.58 8.95
C MET A 236 5.25 17.19 9.24
N ALA A 237 5.57 18.37 8.68
CA ALA A 237 6.82 19.09 8.94
C ALA A 237 6.97 19.48 10.43
N GLN A 238 5.90 19.89 11.09
CA GLN A 238 5.88 20.17 12.53
C GLN A 238 6.19 18.92 13.36
N SER A 239 5.57 17.77 13.03
CA SER A 239 5.85 16.49 13.70
C SER A 239 7.31 16.04 13.47
N LEU A 240 7.82 16.20 12.24
CA LEU A 240 9.24 15.95 11.94
C LEU A 240 10.15 16.84 12.78
N THR A 241 9.86 18.15 12.91
CA THR A 241 10.62 19.10 13.75
C THR A 241 10.67 18.61 15.20
N ARG A 242 9.51 18.24 15.78
CA ARG A 242 9.45 17.78 17.18
C ARG A 242 10.27 16.52 17.39
N VAL A 243 10.11 15.52 16.53
CA VAL A 243 10.75 14.21 16.71
C VAL A 243 12.22 14.22 16.37
N LEU A 244 12.64 14.95 15.33
CA LEU A 244 14.04 15.05 14.93
C LEU A 244 14.85 16.00 15.85
N GLY A 245 14.19 16.93 16.53
CA GLY A 245 14.82 17.93 17.40
C GLY A 245 15.54 19.05 16.63
N GLN A 246 15.18 19.24 15.34
CA GLN A 246 15.68 20.33 14.50
C GLN A 246 14.59 20.80 13.56
N GLU A 247 14.63 22.08 13.19
CA GLU A 247 13.61 22.68 12.32
C GLU A 247 13.51 21.96 10.97
N VAL A 248 12.32 21.50 10.60
CA VAL A 248 11.96 21.00 9.28
C VAL A 248 10.88 21.89 8.71
N ARG A 249 11.14 22.55 7.59
CA ARG A 249 10.18 23.42 6.94
C ARG A 249 9.35 22.62 5.93
N TYR A 250 8.07 22.95 5.84
CA TYR A 250 7.27 22.50 4.72
C TYR A 250 7.64 23.32 3.48
N ASN A 251 8.11 22.64 2.46
CA ASN A 251 8.40 23.22 1.15
C ASN A 251 7.28 22.81 0.19
N GLU A 252 6.28 23.67 0.10
CA GLU A 252 5.20 23.49 -0.87
C GLU A 252 5.74 23.79 -2.27
N VAL A 253 5.47 22.88 -3.20
CA VAL A 253 5.77 23.05 -4.63
C VAL A 253 4.52 22.79 -5.44
N SER A 254 4.47 23.28 -6.67
CA SER A 254 3.38 22.93 -7.57
C SER A 254 3.54 21.47 -8.06
N PRO A 255 2.45 20.79 -8.47
CA PRO A 255 2.55 19.47 -9.11
C PRO A 255 3.42 19.47 -10.37
N GLU A 256 3.41 20.58 -11.13
CA GLU A 256 4.29 20.77 -12.30
C GLU A 256 5.76 20.72 -11.91
N THR A 257 6.12 21.46 -10.85
CA THR A 257 7.48 21.46 -10.29
C THR A 257 7.88 20.07 -9.83
N TYR A 258 6.95 19.35 -9.15
CA TYR A 258 7.23 18.00 -8.65
C TYR A 258 7.47 17.00 -9.79
N ARG A 259 6.66 17.05 -10.85
CA ARG A 259 6.87 16.25 -12.07
C ARG A 259 8.24 16.52 -12.71
N GLY A 260 8.72 17.75 -12.62
CA GLY A 260 10.01 18.19 -13.14
C GLY A 260 11.24 17.78 -12.33
N PHE A 261 11.12 17.08 -11.20
CA PHE A 261 12.28 16.67 -10.38
C PHE A 261 13.16 15.60 -11.03
N GLY A 262 12.69 14.94 -12.09
CA GLY A 262 13.50 14.07 -12.97
C GLY A 262 13.91 12.73 -12.37
N PHE A 263 13.44 12.34 -11.19
CA PHE A 263 13.63 10.98 -10.69
C PHE A 263 12.62 10.01 -11.36
N PRO A 264 12.92 8.71 -11.44
CA PRO A 264 12.01 7.76 -12.06
C PRO A 264 10.63 7.77 -11.41
N GLY A 265 9.57 8.01 -12.21
CA GLY A 265 8.18 8.08 -11.73
C GLY A 265 7.77 9.43 -11.13
N ALA A 266 8.59 10.49 -11.26
CA ALA A 266 8.24 11.83 -10.77
C ALA A 266 6.97 12.38 -11.42
N ASP A 267 6.72 12.05 -12.69
CA ASP A 267 5.52 12.41 -13.44
C ASP A 267 4.26 11.72 -12.88
N ASP A 268 4.33 10.41 -12.64
CA ASP A 268 3.25 9.63 -12.03
C ASP A 268 2.94 10.11 -10.60
N LEU A 269 3.98 10.28 -9.77
CA LEU A 269 3.81 10.79 -8.41
C LEU A 269 3.31 12.23 -8.37
N GLY A 270 3.76 13.10 -9.27
CA GLY A 270 3.26 14.47 -9.39
C GLY A 270 1.78 14.49 -9.74
N ASN A 271 1.33 13.62 -10.65
CA ASN A 271 -0.08 13.44 -10.98
C ASN A 271 -0.87 12.87 -9.80
N MET A 272 -0.31 11.88 -9.08
CA MET A 272 -0.93 11.31 -7.87
C MET A 272 -1.17 12.37 -6.80
N PHE A 273 -0.17 13.17 -6.48
CA PHE A 273 -0.34 14.24 -5.50
C PHE A 273 -1.30 15.32 -5.99
N GLN A 274 -1.29 15.65 -7.29
CA GLN A 274 -2.28 16.56 -7.85
C GLN A 274 -3.69 16.02 -7.68
N PHE A 275 -3.93 14.75 -7.98
CA PHE A 275 -5.21 14.10 -7.76
C PHE A 275 -5.61 14.14 -6.27
N ASN A 276 -4.70 13.77 -5.38
CA ASN A 276 -4.95 13.77 -3.93
C ASN A 276 -5.25 15.18 -3.39
N ARG A 277 -4.71 16.23 -3.99
CA ARG A 277 -4.95 17.64 -3.65
C ARG A 277 -6.27 18.13 -4.21
N ASP A 278 -6.48 17.96 -5.53
CA ASP A 278 -7.59 18.56 -6.26
C ASP A 278 -8.93 17.85 -6.01
N PHE A 279 -8.88 16.53 -5.75
CA PHE A 279 -10.03 15.69 -5.40
C PHE A 279 -9.91 15.17 -3.95
N ASN A 280 -9.45 16.04 -3.06
CA ASN A 280 -9.06 15.68 -1.71
C ASN A 280 -10.18 15.02 -0.88
N GLU A 281 -11.41 15.53 -0.99
CA GLU A 281 -12.56 14.95 -0.25
C GLU A 281 -12.89 13.55 -0.77
N ASP A 282 -12.91 13.35 -2.08
CA ASP A 282 -13.19 12.06 -2.70
C ASP A 282 -12.12 11.02 -2.32
N PHE A 283 -10.85 11.43 -2.31
CA PHE A 283 -9.74 10.56 -1.92
C PHE A 283 -9.76 10.23 -0.42
N ARG A 284 -10.12 11.19 0.43
CA ARG A 284 -10.16 11.01 1.90
C ARG A 284 -11.39 10.25 2.38
N ARG A 285 -12.55 10.48 1.77
CA ARG A 285 -13.85 9.95 2.22
C ARG A 285 -13.84 8.43 2.47
N PRO A 286 -13.32 7.58 1.57
CA PRO A 286 -13.27 6.14 1.83
C PRO A 286 -12.25 5.76 2.92
N ARG A 287 -11.27 6.61 3.23
CA ARG A 287 -10.16 6.36 4.17
C ARG A 287 -10.49 6.83 5.58
N SER A 288 -11.56 6.25 6.15
CA SER A 288 -12.04 6.60 7.50
C SER A 288 -11.05 6.20 8.59
N LEU A 289 -10.68 7.15 9.44
CA LEU A 289 -9.81 6.88 10.60
C LEU A 289 -10.51 5.98 11.63
N GLU A 290 -11.81 6.17 11.82
CA GLU A 290 -12.62 5.32 12.70
C GLU A 290 -12.68 3.90 12.16
N GLY A 291 -12.98 3.73 10.86
CA GLY A 291 -12.98 2.43 10.18
C GLY A 291 -11.62 1.74 10.28
N SER A 292 -10.53 2.48 10.09
CA SER A 292 -9.16 1.95 10.23
C SER A 292 -8.85 1.50 11.65
N ARG A 293 -9.24 2.28 12.68
CA ARG A 293 -9.09 1.90 14.11
C ARG A 293 -9.94 0.69 14.48
N ALA A 294 -11.13 0.57 13.91
CA ALA A 294 -11.99 -0.59 14.12
C ALA A 294 -11.43 -1.88 13.50
N LEU A 295 -10.58 -1.79 12.48
CA LEU A 295 -9.83 -2.91 11.89
C LEU A 295 -8.52 -3.16 12.65
N ASN A 296 -7.83 -2.11 13.09
CA ASN A 296 -6.58 -2.16 13.82
C ASN A 296 -6.63 -1.25 15.06
N PRO A 297 -6.99 -1.77 16.24
CA PRO A 297 -7.03 -0.97 17.47
C PRO A 297 -5.67 -0.39 17.90
N ARG A 298 -4.56 -0.90 17.31
CA ARG A 298 -3.19 -0.41 17.56
C ARG A 298 -2.68 0.52 16.44
N LEU A 299 -3.60 1.15 15.71
CA LEU A 299 -3.28 2.07 14.62
C LEU A 299 -2.38 3.19 15.12
N GLN A 300 -1.24 3.37 14.46
CA GLN A 300 -0.25 4.38 14.84
C GLN A 300 -0.68 5.77 14.36
N THR A 301 -0.29 6.79 15.12
CA THR A 301 -0.20 8.18 14.64
C THR A 301 1.12 8.37 13.91
N PHE A 302 1.19 9.41 13.07
CA PHE A 302 2.44 9.77 12.37
C PHE A 302 3.59 10.04 13.35
N GLU A 303 3.30 10.74 14.44
CA GLU A 303 4.31 11.07 15.46
C GLU A 303 4.85 9.80 16.14
N ARG A 304 3.99 8.87 16.54
CA ARG A 304 4.42 7.57 17.09
C ARG A 304 5.24 6.76 16.10
N TRP A 305 4.85 6.76 14.82
CA TRP A 305 5.65 6.11 13.78
C TRP A 305 7.01 6.79 13.61
N LEU A 306 7.07 8.14 13.62
CA LEU A 306 8.31 8.90 13.56
C LEU A 306 9.24 8.57 14.72
N GLU A 307 8.73 8.57 15.96
CA GLU A 307 9.51 8.22 17.17
C GLU A 307 10.16 6.84 17.05
N ALA A 308 9.39 5.85 16.58
CA ALA A 308 9.88 4.47 16.39
C ALA A 308 10.90 4.33 15.25
N ASN A 309 10.91 5.26 14.29
CA ASN A 309 11.72 5.19 13.08
C ASN A 309 12.74 6.33 12.94
N ARG A 310 12.88 7.20 13.95
CA ARG A 310 13.71 8.40 13.91
C ARG A 310 15.11 8.16 13.35
N SER A 311 15.78 7.12 13.81
CA SER A 311 17.15 6.78 13.39
C SER A 311 17.27 6.23 11.98
N ARG A 312 16.14 5.90 11.35
CA ARG A 312 16.07 5.32 10.00
C ARG A 312 15.76 6.36 8.92
N ILE A 313 15.31 7.55 9.31
CA ILE A 313 14.97 8.63 8.37
C ILE A 313 16.26 9.27 7.87
N PRO A 314 16.55 9.19 6.56
CA PRO A 314 17.73 9.86 6.01
C PRO A 314 17.55 11.37 6.09
N LEU A 315 18.55 12.07 6.60
CA LEU A 315 18.62 13.53 6.61
C LEU A 315 19.67 13.91 5.57
N GLY A 316 19.23 14.07 4.32
CA GLY A 316 20.07 14.28 3.15
C GLY A 316 20.67 15.69 3.05
#